data_812cbc2e7b1e03e50228fcefd9b2db95
#
_entry.id   812cbc2e7b1e03e50228fcefd9b2db95
#
_cell.length_a   1.000
_cell.length_b   1.000
_cell.length_c   1.000
_cell.angle_alpha   90.00
_cell.angle_beta   90.00
_cell.angle_gamma   90.00
#
_symmetry.space_group_name_H-M   'P 1'
#
loop_
_entity.id
_entity.type
_entity.pdbx_description
1 polymer ?
#
loop_
_entity_poly.entity_id
_entity_poly.type
_entity_poly.pdbx_seq_one_letter_code
_entity_poly.pdbx_strand_id
1 'polypeptide(L)'
;MLNLPDIDRQTLAGATATATHGTGIGFTCLSGFITALRLITPRGNLMDLKAGDELFNAARVSLGSLGVITRMTIQNRTPYKLKANNWVQRTEEVLETFDETAAKHRHFEMFPLTHSNYALVLAIDETHEAIDQQETQPQEDDGSNDVMATWAKVPPRERMPLIDAVAQQIPPTTSVDHSYRILSNIRNDRFNEMEYSVPLEHGADCLREILRTIIDKEVDVVFPLEYRYVRRDDTWLSMSS
;
A
#
# COMPACT_ATOMS: atom_id res chain seq x y z
N MET A 1 -14.90 4.45 -2.97
CA MET A 1 -14.36 4.68 -1.61
C MET A 1 -13.36 5.82 -1.67
N LEU A 2 -12.90 6.32 -0.51
CA LEU A 2 -11.91 7.41 -0.44
C LEU A 2 -10.49 6.95 -0.76
N ASN A 3 -10.17 5.72 -0.41
CA ASN A 3 -8.92 5.04 -0.68
C ASN A 3 -9.18 3.56 -0.90
N LEU A 4 -8.25 2.83 -1.51
CA LEU A 4 -8.30 1.39 -1.75
C LEU A 4 -6.92 0.78 -1.49
N PRO A 5 -6.85 -0.52 -1.17
CA PRO A 5 -5.58 -1.25 -1.13
C PRO A 5 -5.08 -1.53 -2.54
N ASP A 6 -3.82 -1.92 -2.65
CA ASP A 6 -3.17 -2.25 -3.93
C ASP A 6 -3.84 -3.40 -4.68
N ILE A 7 -4.47 -4.35 -3.99
CA ILE A 7 -5.14 -5.51 -4.61
C ILE A 7 -6.63 -5.56 -4.27
N ASP A 8 -7.44 -6.08 -5.20
CA ASP A 8 -8.90 -6.20 -5.11
C ASP A 8 -9.40 -7.64 -4.84
N ARG A 9 -8.55 -8.52 -4.34
CA ARG A 9 -8.88 -9.94 -4.12
C ARG A 9 -9.59 -10.24 -2.82
N GLN A 10 -9.46 -9.36 -1.83
CA GLN A 10 -10.09 -9.53 -0.53
C GLN A 10 -11.60 -9.22 -0.61
N THR A 11 -12.39 -9.96 0.17
CA THR A 11 -13.76 -9.50 0.44
C THR A 11 -13.73 -8.25 1.32
N LEU A 12 -14.71 -7.38 1.18
CA LEU A 12 -14.81 -6.19 2.03
C LEU A 12 -14.83 -6.53 3.52
N ALA A 13 -15.51 -7.62 3.90
CA ALA A 13 -15.54 -8.09 5.27
C ALA A 13 -14.17 -8.54 5.78
N GLY A 14 -13.39 -9.25 4.95
CA GLY A 14 -12.04 -9.66 5.28
C GLY A 14 -11.11 -8.47 5.40
N ALA A 15 -11.11 -7.59 4.42
CA ALA A 15 -10.26 -6.39 4.37
C ALA A 15 -10.49 -5.46 5.57
N THR A 16 -11.76 -5.24 5.96
CA THR A 16 -12.07 -4.42 7.13
C THR A 16 -11.71 -5.11 8.44
N ALA A 17 -11.89 -6.43 8.55
CA ALA A 17 -11.59 -7.16 9.77
C ALA A 17 -10.09 -7.20 10.14
N THR A 18 -9.21 -6.95 9.17
CA THR A 18 -7.73 -7.02 9.31
C THR A 18 -7.02 -5.69 9.11
N ALA A 19 -7.75 -4.57 9.15
CA ALA A 19 -7.21 -3.22 8.95
C ALA A 19 -6.49 -3.02 7.61
N THR A 20 -6.91 -3.69 6.55
CA THR A 20 -6.35 -3.48 5.21
C THR A 20 -6.41 -2.01 4.83
N HIS A 21 -5.32 -1.49 4.30
CA HIS A 21 -5.17 -0.08 3.93
C HIS A 21 -4.48 0.06 2.57
N GLY A 22 -4.48 1.25 2.05
CA GLY A 22 -3.66 1.68 0.92
C GLY A 22 -2.66 2.74 1.37
N THR A 23 -2.14 3.49 0.44
CA THR A 23 -1.15 4.54 0.68
C THR A 23 -1.80 5.90 0.90
N GLY A 24 -1.17 6.74 1.72
CA GLY A 24 -1.42 8.17 1.82
C GLY A 24 -1.51 8.70 3.25
N ILE A 25 -0.73 9.73 3.54
CA ILE A 25 -0.67 10.38 4.86
C ILE A 25 -2.04 10.94 5.31
N GLY A 26 -2.97 11.14 4.38
CA GLY A 26 -4.33 11.59 4.66
C GLY A 26 -5.35 10.46 4.90
N PHE A 27 -4.98 9.19 4.76
CA PHE A 27 -5.90 8.06 4.75
C PHE A 27 -5.54 7.00 5.78
N THR A 28 -6.58 6.52 6.48
CA THR A 28 -6.50 5.38 7.41
C THR A 28 -6.77 4.06 6.66
N CYS A 29 -6.79 2.96 7.41
CA CYS A 29 -7.28 1.68 6.92
C CYS A 29 -8.75 1.75 6.45
N LEU A 30 -9.21 0.75 5.68
CA LEU A 30 -10.59 0.68 5.17
C LEU A 30 -11.63 0.71 6.29
N SER A 31 -11.31 0.16 7.44
CA SER A 31 -12.18 0.14 8.62
C SER A 31 -12.42 1.54 9.19
N GLY A 32 -11.53 2.49 8.95
CA GLY A 32 -11.72 3.90 9.29
C GLY A 32 -12.85 4.57 8.51
N PHE A 33 -13.28 4.00 7.39
CA PHE A 33 -14.42 4.50 6.61
C PHE A 33 -15.76 3.91 7.04
N ILE A 34 -15.78 2.97 7.99
CA ILE A 34 -17.02 2.43 8.57
C ILE A 34 -17.62 3.48 9.50
N THR A 35 -18.88 3.81 9.31
CA THR A 35 -19.63 4.78 10.13
C THR A 35 -20.63 4.11 11.08
N ALA A 36 -21.09 2.90 10.76
CA ALA A 36 -21.93 2.08 11.63
C ALA A 36 -21.77 0.60 11.27
N LEU A 37 -22.00 -0.27 12.23
CA LEU A 37 -22.05 -1.71 12.01
C LEU A 37 -23.07 -2.39 12.92
N ARG A 38 -23.51 -3.58 12.50
CA ARG A 38 -24.36 -4.46 13.29
C ARG A 38 -23.62 -5.75 13.58
N LEU A 39 -23.50 -6.09 14.85
CA LEU A 39 -22.80 -7.23 15.37
C LEU A 39 -23.75 -8.19 16.08
N ILE A 40 -23.62 -9.48 15.83
CA ILE A 40 -24.22 -10.52 16.67
C ILE A 40 -23.11 -11.12 17.54
N THR A 41 -23.25 -10.95 18.85
CA THR A 41 -22.29 -11.46 19.83
C THR A 41 -22.33 -13.01 19.94
N PRO A 42 -21.33 -13.66 20.54
CA PRO A 42 -21.37 -15.10 20.78
C PRO A 42 -22.55 -15.58 21.65
N ARG A 43 -23.16 -14.66 22.41
CA ARG A 43 -24.38 -14.94 23.21
C ARG A 43 -25.68 -14.78 22.44
N GLY A 44 -25.61 -14.45 21.14
CA GLY A 44 -26.77 -14.21 20.29
C GLY A 44 -27.37 -12.81 20.42
N ASN A 45 -26.76 -11.90 21.19
CA ASN A 45 -27.27 -10.54 21.32
C ASN A 45 -26.92 -9.72 20.07
N LEU A 46 -27.89 -9.01 19.55
CA LEU A 46 -27.72 -8.08 18.44
C LEU A 46 -27.35 -6.69 18.98
N MET A 47 -26.29 -6.13 18.41
CA MET A 47 -25.80 -4.80 18.78
C MET A 47 -25.64 -3.94 17.52
N ASP A 48 -26.23 -2.76 17.53
CA ASP A 48 -25.98 -1.70 16.54
C ASP A 48 -24.95 -0.73 17.14
N LEU A 49 -23.82 -0.58 16.45
CA LEU A 49 -22.69 0.22 16.91
C LEU A 49 -22.40 1.33 15.90
N LYS A 50 -22.03 2.51 16.38
CA LYS A 50 -21.69 3.69 15.57
C LYS A 50 -20.60 4.51 16.23
N ALA A 51 -20.10 5.50 15.54
CA ALA A 51 -19.13 6.45 16.08
C ALA A 51 -19.62 7.06 17.40
N GLY A 52 -18.78 7.05 18.42
CA GLY A 52 -19.08 7.46 19.79
C GLY A 52 -19.37 6.31 20.77
N ASP A 53 -19.69 5.11 20.26
CA ASP A 53 -19.82 3.93 21.12
C ASP A 53 -18.43 3.33 21.36
N GLU A 54 -18.08 3.05 22.62
CA GLU A 54 -16.75 2.52 22.98
C GLU A 54 -16.41 1.24 22.22
N LEU A 55 -17.36 0.31 22.13
CA LEU A 55 -17.14 -0.97 21.43
C LEU A 55 -17.04 -0.81 19.90
N PHE A 56 -17.43 0.32 19.34
CA PHE A 56 -17.37 0.55 17.89
C PHE A 56 -15.94 0.51 17.37
N ASN A 57 -15.00 1.16 18.07
CA ASN A 57 -13.59 1.18 17.68
C ASN A 57 -12.92 -0.20 17.79
N ALA A 58 -13.33 -1.01 18.76
CA ALA A 58 -12.90 -2.40 18.85
C ALA A 58 -13.50 -3.29 17.76
N ALA A 59 -14.76 -3.05 17.39
CA ALA A 59 -15.49 -3.91 16.45
C ALA A 59 -15.10 -3.69 14.99
N ARG A 60 -14.63 -2.48 14.60
CA ARG A 60 -14.22 -2.16 13.23
C ARG A 60 -13.04 -3.02 12.75
N VAL A 61 -12.10 -3.34 13.65
CA VAL A 61 -11.00 -4.28 13.40
C VAL A 61 -10.98 -5.26 14.56
N SER A 62 -11.64 -6.39 14.41
CA SER A 62 -11.81 -7.35 15.51
C SER A 62 -11.34 -8.76 15.18
N LEU A 63 -10.83 -9.00 13.98
CA LEU A 63 -10.45 -10.34 13.51
C LEU A 63 -11.56 -11.40 13.71
N GLY A 64 -12.81 -10.96 13.76
CA GLY A 64 -13.97 -11.82 14.03
C GLY A 64 -14.14 -12.23 15.50
N SER A 65 -13.29 -11.78 16.44
CA SER A 65 -13.28 -12.24 17.83
C SER A 65 -14.46 -11.78 18.67
N LEU A 66 -15.14 -10.70 18.28
CA LEU A 66 -16.28 -10.14 19.02
C LEU A 66 -17.64 -10.70 18.59
N GLY A 67 -17.69 -11.41 17.47
CA GLY A 67 -18.91 -11.99 16.91
C GLY A 67 -19.01 -11.81 15.39
N VAL A 68 -20.21 -11.96 14.86
CA VAL A 68 -20.49 -11.90 13.42
C VAL A 68 -21.02 -10.51 13.05
N ILE A 69 -20.30 -9.78 12.20
CA ILE A 69 -20.78 -8.53 11.62
C ILE A 69 -21.75 -8.87 10.48
N THR A 70 -23.01 -8.46 10.62
CA THR A 70 -24.07 -8.77 9.66
C THR A 70 -24.43 -7.58 8.77
N ARG A 71 -24.03 -6.37 9.14
CA ARG A 71 -24.20 -5.14 8.37
C ARG A 71 -23.08 -4.16 8.69
N MET A 72 -22.59 -3.46 7.67
CA MET A 72 -21.75 -2.28 7.86
C MET A 72 -22.21 -1.15 6.94
N THR A 73 -22.06 0.06 7.41
CA THR A 73 -22.26 1.30 6.65
C THR A 73 -20.91 1.93 6.45
N ILE A 74 -20.56 2.22 5.20
CA ILE A 74 -19.26 2.76 4.82
C ILE A 74 -19.45 4.11 4.17
N GLN A 75 -18.63 5.08 4.54
CA GLN A 75 -18.60 6.39 3.89
C GLN A 75 -17.98 6.26 2.51
N ASN A 76 -18.74 6.57 1.50
CA ASN A 76 -18.29 6.67 0.12
C ASN A 76 -18.27 8.13 -0.35
N ARG A 77 -17.68 8.34 -1.53
CA ARG A 77 -17.73 9.60 -2.27
C ARG A 77 -18.17 9.35 -3.71
N THR A 78 -18.46 10.43 -4.43
CA THR A 78 -18.69 10.39 -5.87
C THR A 78 -17.47 9.81 -6.61
N PRO A 79 -17.68 9.16 -7.77
CA PRO A 79 -16.57 8.71 -8.62
C PRO A 79 -15.59 9.85 -8.95
N TYR A 80 -14.33 9.55 -9.02
CA TYR A 80 -13.26 10.50 -9.33
C TYR A 80 -12.15 9.81 -10.12
N LYS A 81 -11.31 10.60 -10.75
CA LYS A 81 -10.17 10.14 -11.53
C LYS A 81 -8.88 10.46 -10.80
N LEU A 82 -7.88 9.64 -11.06
CA LEU A 82 -6.53 9.82 -10.56
C LEU A 82 -5.55 9.84 -11.74
N LYS A 83 -4.47 10.57 -11.52
CA LYS A 83 -3.28 10.58 -12.36
C LYS A 83 -2.14 9.99 -11.55
N ALA A 84 -1.56 8.92 -12.04
CA ALA A 84 -0.41 8.27 -11.47
C ALA A 84 0.84 8.62 -12.28
N ASN A 85 1.89 9.03 -11.60
CA ASN A 85 3.21 9.26 -12.15
C ASN A 85 4.20 8.31 -11.49
N ASN A 86 4.92 7.54 -12.31
CA ASN A 86 5.94 6.61 -11.87
C ASN A 86 7.29 7.03 -12.44
N TRP A 87 8.34 6.94 -11.64
CA TRP A 87 9.72 7.18 -12.07
C TRP A 87 10.71 6.42 -11.21
N VAL A 88 11.94 6.35 -11.66
CA VAL A 88 13.05 5.80 -10.87
C VAL A 88 13.92 6.95 -10.36
N GLN A 89 14.31 6.84 -9.09
CA GLN A 89 15.20 7.82 -8.45
C GLN A 89 16.11 7.13 -7.44
N ARG A 90 17.21 7.78 -7.07
CA ARG A 90 18.07 7.27 -6.00
C ARG A 90 17.31 7.22 -4.69
N THR A 91 17.35 6.09 -4.03
CA THR A 91 16.60 5.84 -2.78
C THR A 91 16.87 6.91 -1.72
N GLU A 92 18.14 7.30 -1.54
CA GLU A 92 18.49 8.30 -0.53
C GLU A 92 17.93 9.69 -0.87
N GLU A 93 17.96 10.11 -2.13
CA GLU A 93 17.36 11.39 -2.56
C GLU A 93 15.85 11.44 -2.31
N VAL A 94 15.16 10.31 -2.51
CA VAL A 94 13.73 10.22 -2.20
C VAL A 94 13.50 10.30 -0.70
N LEU A 95 14.31 9.61 0.11
CA LEU A 95 14.18 9.64 1.57
C LEU A 95 14.43 11.02 2.17
N GLU A 96 15.40 11.78 1.64
CA GLU A 96 15.68 13.16 2.09
C GLU A 96 14.50 14.10 1.93
N THR A 97 13.62 13.85 0.97
CA THR A 97 12.47 14.71 0.64
C THR A 97 11.12 14.04 0.84
N PHE A 98 11.11 12.83 1.43
CA PHE A 98 9.91 11.98 1.48
C PHE A 98 8.74 12.66 2.18
N ASP A 99 8.96 13.24 3.36
CA ASP A 99 7.94 13.91 4.16
C ASP A 99 7.28 15.07 3.41
N GLU A 100 8.12 15.92 2.81
CA GLU A 100 7.63 17.07 2.05
C GLU A 100 6.86 16.65 0.80
N THR A 101 7.31 15.58 0.15
CA THR A 101 6.67 15.07 -1.07
C THR A 101 5.37 14.33 -0.74
N ALA A 102 5.37 13.50 0.29
CA ALA A 102 4.17 12.82 0.76
C ALA A 102 3.07 13.81 1.22
N ALA A 103 3.46 14.96 1.77
CA ALA A 103 2.51 16.01 2.14
C ALA A 103 1.90 16.76 0.94
N LYS A 104 2.54 16.75 -0.23
CA LYS A 104 2.08 17.44 -1.45
C LYS A 104 1.16 16.57 -2.30
N HIS A 105 1.30 15.25 -2.22
CA HIS A 105 0.57 14.30 -3.04
C HIS A 105 -0.55 13.61 -2.27
N ARG A 106 -1.60 13.24 -2.96
CA ARG A 106 -2.69 12.47 -2.38
C ARG A 106 -2.23 11.09 -1.92
N HIS A 107 -1.46 10.41 -2.76
CA HIS A 107 -0.77 9.16 -2.44
C HIS A 107 0.67 9.29 -2.90
N PHE A 108 1.59 8.93 -2.05
CA PHE A 108 3.01 8.92 -2.35
C PHE A 108 3.66 7.72 -1.66
N GLU A 109 4.37 6.94 -2.45
CA GLU A 109 5.09 5.76 -1.97
C GLU A 109 6.32 5.52 -2.81
N MET A 110 7.23 4.74 -2.28
CA MET A 110 8.37 4.26 -3.05
C MET A 110 8.61 2.78 -2.80
N PHE A 111 9.22 2.15 -3.78
CA PHE A 111 9.60 0.75 -3.78
C PHE A 111 11.12 0.65 -3.93
N PRO A 112 11.90 0.73 -2.82
CA PRO A 112 13.33 0.53 -2.86
C PRO A 112 13.66 -0.85 -3.43
N LEU A 113 14.48 -0.88 -4.48
CA LEU A 113 14.96 -2.12 -5.05
C LEU A 113 16.02 -2.71 -4.12
N THR A 114 15.80 -3.94 -3.68
CA THR A 114 16.77 -4.63 -2.84
C THR A 114 18.09 -4.82 -3.60
N HIS A 115 19.21 -4.71 -2.92
CA HIS A 115 20.56 -4.71 -3.53
C HIS A 115 20.74 -3.65 -4.63
N SER A 116 20.17 -2.45 -4.45
CA SER A 116 20.26 -1.34 -5.40
C SER A 116 20.33 -0.01 -4.67
N ASN A 117 20.81 1.02 -5.36
CA ASN A 117 20.76 2.41 -4.91
C ASN A 117 19.49 3.14 -5.35
N TYR A 118 18.59 2.47 -6.05
CA TYR A 118 17.41 3.07 -6.68
C TYR A 118 16.11 2.53 -6.10
N ALA A 119 15.08 3.36 -6.20
CA ALA A 119 13.70 3.02 -5.90
C ALA A 119 12.80 3.38 -7.10
N LEU A 120 11.76 2.60 -7.30
CA LEU A 120 10.59 3.03 -8.06
C LEU A 120 9.78 3.96 -7.18
N VAL A 121 9.35 5.09 -7.70
CA VAL A 121 8.58 6.10 -6.97
C VAL A 121 7.24 6.29 -7.64
N LEU A 122 6.19 6.40 -6.84
CA LEU A 122 4.82 6.57 -7.27
C LEU A 122 4.18 7.76 -6.57
N ALA A 123 3.71 8.72 -7.36
CA ALA A 123 2.90 9.84 -6.90
C ALA A 123 1.55 9.85 -7.62
N ILE A 124 0.45 9.93 -6.85
CA ILE A 124 -0.91 9.88 -7.40
C ILE A 124 -1.72 11.06 -6.86
N ASP A 125 -2.40 11.77 -7.77
CA ASP A 125 -3.24 12.90 -7.43
C ASP A 125 -4.59 12.86 -8.16
N GLU A 126 -5.59 13.56 -7.63
CA GLU A 126 -6.88 13.73 -8.30
C GLU A 126 -6.70 14.60 -9.56
N THR A 127 -7.43 14.25 -10.61
CA THR A 127 -7.34 14.96 -11.88
C THR A 127 -8.70 15.09 -12.56
N HIS A 128 -8.83 16.11 -13.42
CA HIS A 128 -9.94 16.29 -14.37
C HIS A 128 -9.54 15.94 -15.80
N GLU A 129 -8.30 15.54 -16.04
CA GLU A 129 -7.81 15.14 -17.36
C GLU A 129 -8.66 14.00 -17.96
N ALA A 130 -8.61 13.85 -19.27
CA ALA A 130 -9.26 12.72 -19.95
C ALA A 130 -8.59 11.41 -19.51
N ILE A 131 -9.38 10.35 -19.45
CA ILE A 131 -8.83 9.00 -19.26
C ILE A 131 -8.04 8.64 -20.49
N ASP A 132 -6.87 8.06 -20.30
CA ASP A 132 -6.05 7.55 -21.38
C ASP A 132 -6.85 6.49 -22.16
N GLN A 133 -6.97 6.69 -23.46
CA GLN A 133 -7.77 5.80 -24.34
C GLN A 133 -7.14 4.42 -24.57
N GLN A 134 -6.05 4.10 -23.89
CA GLN A 134 -5.58 2.73 -23.90
C GLN A 134 -6.64 1.88 -23.20
N GLU A 135 -7.33 1.05 -23.96
CA GLU A 135 -8.09 -0.06 -23.38
C GLU A 135 -7.19 -0.66 -22.29
N THR A 136 -7.63 -0.51 -21.06
CA THR A 136 -6.97 -1.21 -19.95
C THR A 136 -7.20 -2.70 -20.20
N GLN A 137 -6.32 -3.27 -21.00
CA GLN A 137 -6.13 -4.71 -20.97
C GLN A 137 -5.85 -5.07 -19.51
N PRO A 138 -6.38 -6.19 -19.00
CA PRO A 138 -5.92 -6.70 -17.70
C PRO A 138 -4.39 -6.57 -17.74
N GLN A 139 -3.79 -5.99 -16.68
CA GLN A 139 -2.34 -5.89 -16.63
C GLN A 139 -1.80 -7.29 -16.93
N GLU A 140 -1.37 -7.49 -18.18
CA GLU A 140 -0.59 -8.65 -18.52
C GLU A 140 0.70 -8.54 -17.71
N ASP A 141 1.25 -9.67 -17.35
CA ASP A 141 2.57 -9.77 -16.73
C ASP A 141 3.52 -8.80 -17.46
N ASP A 142 3.94 -7.75 -16.76
CA ASP A 142 4.82 -6.71 -17.33
C ASP A 142 6.28 -7.20 -17.45
N GLY A 143 6.52 -8.49 -17.22
CA GLY A 143 7.84 -9.11 -17.25
C GLY A 143 8.67 -8.82 -15.99
N SER A 144 8.15 -8.12 -15.00
CA SER A 144 8.89 -7.81 -13.76
C SER A 144 9.33 -9.08 -13.02
N ASN A 145 8.50 -10.11 -13.04
CA ASN A 145 8.80 -11.40 -12.44
C ASN A 145 9.95 -12.13 -13.15
N ASP A 146 10.04 -12.05 -14.46
CA ASP A 146 11.14 -12.65 -15.24
C ASP A 146 12.47 -11.94 -14.94
N VAL A 147 12.43 -10.62 -14.78
CA VAL A 147 13.59 -9.82 -14.36
C VAL A 147 14.02 -10.19 -12.95
N MET A 148 13.10 -10.24 -11.98
CA MET A 148 13.40 -10.65 -10.60
C MET A 148 13.90 -12.10 -10.54
N ALA A 149 13.32 -13.03 -11.30
CA ALA A 149 13.80 -14.40 -11.41
C ALA A 149 15.21 -14.49 -12.01
N THR A 150 15.59 -13.56 -12.86
CA THR A 150 16.94 -13.45 -13.39
C THR A 150 17.92 -12.94 -12.33
N TRP A 151 17.55 -11.91 -11.57
CA TRP A 151 18.35 -11.40 -10.46
C TRP A 151 18.53 -12.45 -9.35
N ALA A 152 17.53 -13.27 -9.07
CA ALA A 152 17.60 -14.33 -8.08
C ALA A 152 18.68 -15.40 -8.38
N LYS A 153 19.10 -15.52 -9.64
CA LYS A 153 20.19 -16.44 -10.05
C LYS A 153 21.58 -15.88 -9.79
N VAL A 154 21.67 -14.58 -9.49
CA VAL A 154 22.93 -13.88 -9.21
C VAL A 154 23.17 -13.85 -7.70
N PRO A 155 24.39 -14.12 -7.20
CA PRO A 155 24.70 -14.00 -5.78
C PRO A 155 24.37 -12.59 -5.26
N PRO A 156 23.81 -12.43 -4.05
CA PRO A 156 23.40 -11.13 -3.50
C PRO A 156 24.45 -10.02 -3.63
N ARG A 157 25.70 -10.32 -3.31
CA ARG A 157 26.84 -9.38 -3.39
C ARG A 157 27.15 -8.85 -4.80
N GLU A 158 26.66 -9.54 -5.85
CA GLU A 158 26.94 -9.20 -7.25
C GLU A 158 25.75 -8.49 -7.91
N ARG A 159 24.59 -8.37 -7.23
CA ARG A 159 23.34 -7.85 -7.81
C ARG A 159 23.37 -6.35 -8.06
N MET A 160 23.95 -5.58 -7.16
CA MET A 160 23.82 -4.11 -7.17
C MET A 160 24.16 -3.48 -8.53
N PRO A 161 25.31 -3.72 -9.16
CA PRO A 161 25.61 -3.08 -10.44
C PRO A 161 24.66 -3.49 -11.56
N LEU A 162 24.12 -4.70 -11.50
CA LEU A 162 23.18 -5.19 -12.51
C LEU A 162 21.79 -4.54 -12.33
N ILE A 163 21.30 -4.48 -11.11
CA ILE A 163 20.00 -3.87 -10.80
C ILE A 163 20.06 -2.37 -11.06
N ASP A 164 21.09 -1.68 -10.62
CA ASP A 164 21.30 -0.25 -10.86
C ASP A 164 21.33 0.08 -12.37
N ALA A 165 21.97 -0.74 -13.17
CA ALA A 165 22.05 -0.53 -14.61
C ALA A 165 20.67 -0.69 -15.29
N VAL A 166 19.84 -1.61 -14.83
CA VAL A 166 18.45 -1.78 -15.33
C VAL A 166 17.57 -0.64 -14.83
N ALA A 167 17.63 -0.33 -13.54
CA ALA A 167 16.82 0.71 -12.93
C ALA A 167 16.97 2.07 -13.64
N GLN A 168 18.18 2.44 -13.99
CA GLN A 168 18.46 3.70 -14.69
C GLN A 168 17.89 3.76 -16.12
N GLN A 169 17.47 2.65 -16.70
CA GLN A 169 16.88 2.58 -18.02
C GLN A 169 15.35 2.59 -18.01
N ILE A 170 14.73 2.45 -16.86
CA ILE A 170 13.26 2.47 -16.74
C ILE A 170 12.77 3.90 -17.01
N PRO A 171 11.99 4.13 -18.06
CA PRO A 171 11.46 5.45 -18.36
C PRO A 171 10.35 5.84 -17.37
N PRO A 172 10.17 7.11 -17.06
CA PRO A 172 9.02 7.57 -16.30
C PRO A 172 7.73 7.31 -17.08
N THR A 173 6.66 6.99 -16.38
CA THR A 173 5.34 6.76 -16.95
C THR A 173 4.30 7.61 -16.26
N THR A 174 3.24 7.94 -16.99
CA THR A 174 2.07 8.65 -16.48
C THR A 174 0.82 7.96 -17.00
N SER A 175 -0.17 7.80 -16.13
CA SER A 175 -1.47 7.24 -16.49
C SER A 175 -2.61 8.00 -15.81
N VAL A 176 -3.75 8.10 -16.49
CA VAL A 176 -4.98 8.72 -16.00
C VAL A 176 -6.13 7.74 -16.16
N ASP A 177 -6.78 7.36 -15.05
CA ASP A 177 -7.96 6.49 -15.09
C ASP A 177 -8.88 6.75 -13.88
N HIS A 178 -9.95 6.01 -13.81
CA HIS A 178 -10.81 5.94 -12.64
C HIS A 178 -10.02 5.51 -11.40
N SER A 179 -10.34 6.11 -10.26
CA SER A 179 -9.59 5.88 -9.01
C SER A 179 -9.43 4.40 -8.63
N TYR A 180 -10.45 3.58 -8.87
CA TYR A 180 -10.38 2.15 -8.53
C TYR A 180 -9.44 1.35 -9.43
N ARG A 181 -9.12 1.85 -10.63
CA ARG A 181 -8.17 1.21 -11.54
C ARG A 181 -6.73 1.65 -11.29
N ILE A 182 -6.55 2.89 -10.82
CA ILE A 182 -5.22 3.40 -10.43
C ILE A 182 -4.78 2.83 -9.08
N LEU A 183 -5.71 2.68 -8.13
CA LEU A 183 -5.38 2.29 -6.76
C LEU A 183 -5.29 0.78 -6.54
N SER A 184 -5.91 -0.02 -7.41
CA SER A 184 -5.94 -1.47 -7.23
C SER A 184 -5.43 -2.19 -8.46
N ASN A 185 -4.41 -3.01 -8.26
CA ASN A 185 -3.74 -3.78 -9.29
C ASN A 185 -4.18 -5.25 -9.28
N ILE A 186 -4.10 -5.88 -10.44
CA ILE A 186 -4.28 -7.32 -10.56
C ILE A 186 -2.94 -7.98 -10.27
N ARG A 187 -2.87 -8.77 -9.21
CA ARG A 187 -1.70 -9.58 -8.84
C ARG A 187 -2.02 -11.05 -9.10
N ASN A 188 -1.32 -11.66 -10.04
CA ASN A 188 -1.52 -13.07 -10.39
C ASN A 188 -0.54 -13.98 -9.65
N ASP A 189 0.58 -13.45 -9.21
CA ASP A 189 1.61 -14.19 -8.50
C ASP A 189 1.26 -14.40 -7.03
N ARG A 190 1.74 -15.52 -6.50
CA ARG A 190 1.64 -15.83 -5.08
C ARG A 190 2.95 -15.50 -4.41
N PHE A 191 2.88 -14.66 -3.39
CA PHE A 191 4.03 -14.30 -2.57
C PHE A 191 3.62 -14.25 -1.10
N ASN A 192 4.60 -14.27 -0.21
CA ASN A 192 4.42 -13.98 1.20
C ASN A 192 5.00 -12.60 1.48
N GLU A 193 4.28 -11.83 2.27
CA GLU A 193 4.71 -10.51 2.69
C GLU A 193 4.52 -10.34 4.20
N MET A 194 5.21 -9.37 4.76
CA MET A 194 4.97 -8.86 6.10
C MET A 194 5.08 -7.34 6.07
N GLU A 195 4.30 -6.68 6.91
CA GLU A 195 4.33 -5.23 7.07
C GLU A 195 4.52 -4.87 8.52
N TYR A 196 5.31 -3.83 8.76
CA TYR A 196 5.50 -3.23 10.06
C TYR A 196 5.24 -1.74 9.98
N SER A 197 4.39 -1.24 10.88
CA SER A 197 4.23 0.20 11.10
C SER A 197 5.22 0.67 12.15
N VAL A 198 5.89 1.77 11.87
CA VAL A 198 6.78 2.45 12.81
C VAL A 198 6.36 3.91 12.95
N PRO A 199 6.66 4.59 14.06
CA PRO A 199 6.42 6.02 14.18
C PRO A 199 7.06 6.79 13.02
N LEU A 200 6.36 7.81 12.52
CA LEU A 200 6.75 8.58 11.33
C LEU A 200 8.20 9.07 11.39
N GLU A 201 8.61 9.59 12.55
CA GLU A 201 9.94 10.12 12.81
C GLU A 201 11.08 9.10 12.71
N HIS A 202 10.76 7.81 12.70
CA HIS A 202 11.73 6.71 12.61
C HIS A 202 11.68 5.99 11.26
N GLY A 203 10.71 6.31 10.40
CA GLY A 203 10.45 5.54 9.18
C GLY A 203 11.66 5.49 8.24
N ALA A 204 12.23 6.64 7.89
CA ALA A 204 13.38 6.72 6.98
C ALA A 204 14.62 6.00 7.54
N ASP A 205 14.91 6.15 8.84
CA ASP A 205 16.07 5.50 9.46
C ASP A 205 15.88 3.98 9.57
N CYS A 206 14.67 3.52 9.88
CA CYS A 206 14.33 2.09 9.85
C CYS A 206 14.56 1.51 8.45
N LEU A 207 14.10 2.20 7.40
CA LEU A 207 14.28 1.73 6.04
C LEU A 207 15.76 1.68 5.63
N ARG A 208 16.55 2.71 5.97
CA ARG A 208 18.01 2.70 5.75
C ARG A 208 18.69 1.51 6.41
N GLU A 209 18.33 1.21 7.65
CA GLU A 209 18.87 0.08 8.40
C GLU A 209 18.48 -1.28 7.78
N ILE A 210 17.24 -1.41 7.32
CA ILE A 210 16.77 -2.62 6.62
C ILE A 210 17.57 -2.82 5.33
N LEU A 211 17.69 -1.79 4.49
CA LEU A 211 18.43 -1.86 3.22
C LEU A 211 19.91 -2.17 3.45
N ARG A 212 20.54 -1.54 4.45
CA ARG A 212 21.92 -1.85 4.85
C ARG A 212 22.04 -3.31 5.30
N THR A 213 21.13 -3.78 6.14
CA THR A 213 21.14 -5.16 6.64
C THR A 213 21.00 -6.17 5.51
N ILE A 214 20.16 -5.90 4.50
CA ILE A 214 20.03 -6.75 3.32
C ILE A 214 21.36 -6.88 2.60
N ILE A 215 22.07 -5.78 2.42
CA ILE A 215 23.39 -5.77 1.75
C ILE A 215 24.46 -6.43 2.62
N ASP A 216 24.61 -6.01 3.88
CA ASP A 216 25.69 -6.45 4.76
C ASP A 216 25.59 -7.94 5.13
N LYS A 217 24.38 -8.48 5.19
CA LYS A 217 24.10 -9.89 5.49
C LYS A 217 23.90 -10.75 4.25
N GLU A 218 24.06 -10.16 3.07
CA GLU A 218 23.81 -10.84 1.80
C GLU A 218 22.43 -11.56 1.79
N VAL A 219 21.39 -10.90 2.32
CA VAL A 219 20.04 -11.50 2.39
C VAL A 219 19.53 -11.76 0.98
N ASP A 220 19.18 -13.01 0.70
CA ASP A 220 18.74 -13.42 -0.63
C ASP A 220 17.27 -13.04 -0.88
N VAL A 221 17.04 -11.77 -1.15
CA VAL A 221 15.77 -11.18 -1.51
C VAL A 221 15.93 -10.35 -2.78
N VAL A 222 15.00 -10.46 -3.71
CA VAL A 222 14.97 -9.69 -4.97
C VAL A 222 13.73 -8.83 -5.10
N PHE A 223 12.68 -9.13 -4.31
CA PHE A 223 11.46 -8.34 -4.33
C PHE A 223 11.74 -6.94 -3.72
N PRO A 224 11.21 -5.85 -4.30
CA PRO A 224 11.37 -4.52 -3.74
C PRO A 224 10.67 -4.44 -2.38
N LEU A 225 11.14 -3.55 -1.52
CA LEU A 225 10.41 -3.15 -0.32
C LEU A 225 9.36 -2.12 -0.72
N GLU A 226 8.31 -1.98 0.08
CA GLU A 226 7.34 -0.90 -0.06
C GLU A 226 7.47 0.03 1.15
N TYR A 227 7.61 1.33 0.91
CA TYR A 227 7.66 2.35 1.94
C TYR A 227 6.63 3.44 1.66
N ARG A 228 5.72 3.62 2.62
CA ARG A 228 4.57 4.52 2.49
C ARG A 228 4.13 5.06 3.83
N TYR A 229 3.33 6.13 3.80
CA TYR A 229 2.66 6.67 4.97
C TYR A 229 1.19 6.32 4.99
N VAL A 230 0.70 6.03 6.20
CA VAL A 230 -0.71 5.78 6.49
C VAL A 230 -1.09 6.65 7.68
N ARG A 231 -2.24 7.29 7.62
CA ARG A 231 -2.74 8.12 8.72
C ARG A 231 -3.12 7.26 9.91
N ARG A 232 -2.69 7.70 11.10
CA ARG A 232 -3.14 7.12 12.37
C ARG A 232 -4.67 7.03 12.43
N ASP A 233 -5.18 5.95 13.00
CA ASP A 233 -6.60 5.73 13.26
C ASP A 233 -6.89 5.44 14.72
N ASP A 234 -8.16 5.22 15.05
CA ASP A 234 -8.67 4.99 16.40
C ASP A 234 -9.21 3.57 16.60
N THR A 235 -8.89 2.64 15.71
CA THR A 235 -9.29 1.24 15.84
C THR A 235 -8.27 0.47 16.70
N TRP A 236 -8.76 -0.35 17.63
CA TRP A 236 -7.90 -0.93 18.66
C TRP A 236 -6.85 -1.93 18.16
N LEU A 237 -7.12 -2.62 17.05
CA LEU A 237 -6.21 -3.63 16.49
C LEU A 237 -5.65 -3.22 15.12
N SER A 238 -5.76 -1.94 14.75
CA SER A 238 -5.07 -1.43 13.56
C SER A 238 -3.58 -1.33 13.82
N MET A 239 -2.78 -1.61 12.81
CA MET A 239 -1.33 -1.35 12.87
C MET A 239 -1.01 0.15 12.84
N SER A 240 -1.99 1.01 12.57
CA SER A 240 -1.86 2.47 12.51
C SER A 240 -2.54 3.18 13.70
N SER A 241 -2.89 2.46 14.77
CA SER A 241 -3.56 3.03 15.97
C SER A 241 -2.59 3.82 16.88
#